data_b4de160f9abc38f75cd0c72ff59d4503
#
_entry.id   b4de160f9abc38f75cd0c72ff59d4503
#
_cell.length_a   1.000
_cell.length_b   1.000
_cell.length_c   1.000
_cell.angle_alpha   90.00
_cell.angle_beta   90.00
_cell.angle_gamma   90.00
#
_symmetry.space_group_name_H-M   'P 1'
#
loop_
_entity.id
_entity.type
_entity.pdbx_description
1 polymer ?
#
loop_
_entity_poly.entity_id
_entity_poly.type
_entity_poly.pdbx_seq_one_letter_code
_entity_poly.pdbx_strand_id
1 'polypeptide(L)'
;MVFSTPIFLFLFLPAVLVLNYIIPKKYIAAKNVVLLIASLFFYAWGEPKNVLLMLLSIAVNYVCGLLLGRFDSDEKKRKVVLWASVVFNLGLLFFFKYFNFVTGGLFPVIKLPIGISFFTFQIMSYTIDVYRRSVEPQKSLLKLALYISLFPQLIAGPIVRYIDVEKQLTYRECTAEKTARGMIRFSMGLAKKVIVSNTVAAICDGIFGSTNTVPAFTAWVGVICYALQIYFDFSGYSDMAIGMGHMLGFDFLENFNYPYVSCSVQEFWRRWHISLSSWFRDYLYIPLGGNRRGKVRTYINLIIVFACTGLWHGASFSFIVWGLWHGLFLVIERLGFKKALDKLPKFIGWIYTMLVVLVGWVFFRADTLSAAMKYLGEMFSFSGGVANGMAQFDNLSFIITVIAIILCTPVYQFLKGKLEKTEVGKKAAFVIGAVLATGLFILSVIFLTGSGYNPFIYFRF
;
A
#
# COMPACT_ATOMS: atom_id res chain seq x y z
N MET A 1 -14.07 -3.11 9.42
CA MET A 1 -14.54 -3.99 8.33
C MET A 1 -13.37 -4.19 7.36
N VAL A 2 -13.24 -5.35 6.68
CA VAL A 2 -12.16 -5.63 5.70
C VAL A 2 -12.81 -5.96 4.36
N PHE A 3 -12.17 -5.59 3.23
CA PHE A 3 -12.76 -5.77 1.89
C PHE A 3 -13.00 -7.24 1.49
N SER A 4 -12.22 -8.16 2.05
CA SER A 4 -12.36 -9.60 1.85
C SER A 4 -13.27 -10.27 2.90
N THR A 5 -14.29 -9.60 3.38
CA THR A 5 -15.30 -10.21 4.28
C THR A 5 -16.66 -10.33 3.59
N PRO A 6 -17.45 -11.40 3.86
CA PRO A 6 -18.80 -11.55 3.28
C PRO A 6 -19.71 -10.34 3.53
N ILE A 7 -19.68 -9.78 4.74
CA ILE A 7 -20.47 -8.58 5.09
C ILE A 7 -20.12 -7.40 4.18
N PHE A 8 -18.83 -7.20 3.89
CA PHE A 8 -18.40 -6.15 2.99
C PHE A 8 -18.86 -6.41 1.56
N LEU A 9 -18.64 -7.63 1.05
CA LEU A 9 -18.89 -8.00 -0.34
C LEU A 9 -20.37 -8.03 -0.70
N PHE A 10 -21.22 -8.54 0.19
CA PHE A 10 -22.63 -8.82 -0.12
C PHE A 10 -23.62 -7.84 0.51
N LEU A 11 -23.20 -7.05 1.50
CA LEU A 11 -24.09 -6.09 2.14
C LEU A 11 -23.58 -4.65 1.98
N PHE A 12 -22.39 -4.35 2.51
CA PHE A 12 -21.90 -2.96 2.57
C PHE A 12 -21.64 -2.36 1.20
N LEU A 13 -20.80 -3.00 0.38
CA LEU A 13 -20.42 -2.46 -0.94
C LEU A 13 -21.63 -2.35 -1.88
N PRO A 14 -22.51 -3.37 -2.03
CA PRO A 14 -23.72 -3.25 -2.83
C PRO A 14 -24.64 -2.13 -2.36
N ALA A 15 -24.88 -2.00 -1.04
CA ALA A 15 -25.73 -0.94 -0.49
C ALA A 15 -25.18 0.45 -0.81
N VAL A 16 -23.86 0.68 -0.65
CA VAL A 16 -23.22 1.95 -0.98
C VAL A 16 -23.32 2.24 -2.47
N LEU A 17 -23.10 1.25 -3.34
CA LEU A 17 -23.22 1.43 -4.78
C LEU A 17 -24.66 1.80 -5.18
N VAL A 18 -25.66 1.06 -4.68
CA VAL A 18 -27.08 1.33 -4.94
C VAL A 18 -27.44 2.75 -4.52
N LEU A 19 -27.08 3.17 -3.30
CA LEU A 19 -27.33 4.51 -2.80
C LEU A 19 -26.62 5.58 -3.66
N ASN A 20 -25.38 5.32 -4.07
CA ASN A 20 -24.64 6.26 -4.93
C ASN A 20 -25.25 6.38 -6.34
N TYR A 21 -25.83 5.30 -6.90
CA TYR A 21 -26.42 5.31 -8.25
C TYR A 21 -27.85 5.82 -8.30
N ILE A 22 -28.64 5.62 -7.25
CA ILE A 22 -30.00 6.19 -7.14
C ILE A 22 -29.96 7.73 -7.18
N ILE A 23 -28.93 8.35 -6.61
CA ILE A 23 -28.76 9.79 -6.62
C ILE A 23 -28.37 10.25 -8.04
N PRO A 24 -29.13 11.18 -8.68
CA PRO A 24 -28.79 11.68 -10.01
C PRO A 24 -27.41 12.35 -10.07
N LYS A 25 -26.75 12.27 -11.24
CA LYS A 25 -25.38 12.78 -11.43
C LYS A 25 -25.20 14.26 -11.05
N LYS A 26 -26.25 15.09 -11.23
CA LYS A 26 -26.23 16.52 -10.90
C LYS A 26 -26.09 16.82 -9.39
N TYR A 27 -26.44 15.88 -8.51
CA TYR A 27 -26.41 16.07 -7.05
C TYR A 27 -25.12 15.49 -6.42
N ILE A 28 -23.94 15.93 -6.87
CA ILE A 28 -22.63 15.47 -6.36
C ILE A 28 -22.51 15.71 -4.85
N ALA A 29 -23.05 16.80 -4.31
CA ALA A 29 -23.03 17.06 -2.86
C ALA A 29 -23.75 15.96 -2.07
N ALA A 30 -24.92 15.50 -2.52
CA ALA A 30 -25.65 14.41 -1.88
C ALA A 30 -24.87 13.08 -1.97
N LYS A 31 -24.25 12.78 -3.12
CA LYS A 31 -23.34 11.61 -3.26
C LYS A 31 -22.18 11.69 -2.28
N ASN A 32 -21.58 12.86 -2.09
CA ASN A 32 -20.48 13.06 -1.15
C ASN A 32 -20.95 12.84 0.30
N VAL A 33 -22.15 13.25 0.68
CA VAL A 33 -22.71 12.98 2.02
C VAL A 33 -22.91 11.49 2.24
N VAL A 34 -23.50 10.77 1.28
CA VAL A 34 -23.69 9.31 1.36
C VAL A 34 -22.35 8.60 1.51
N LEU A 35 -21.37 8.98 0.69
CA LEU A 35 -20.02 8.37 0.77
C LEU A 35 -19.30 8.70 2.07
N LEU A 36 -19.47 9.92 2.61
CA LEU A 36 -18.91 10.29 3.91
C LEU A 36 -19.52 9.46 5.04
N ILE A 37 -20.86 9.35 5.09
CA ILE A 37 -21.55 8.53 6.11
C ILE A 37 -21.12 7.07 6.01
N ALA A 38 -21.12 6.51 4.79
CA ALA A 38 -20.68 5.15 4.55
C ALA A 38 -19.22 4.92 4.99
N SER A 39 -18.33 5.88 4.72
CA SER A 39 -16.91 5.79 5.09
C SER A 39 -16.70 5.88 6.60
N LEU A 40 -17.40 6.77 7.27
CA LEU A 40 -17.36 6.88 8.74
C LEU A 40 -17.92 5.62 9.40
N PHE A 41 -19.03 5.07 8.87
CA PHE A 41 -19.58 3.78 9.32
C PHE A 41 -18.60 2.63 9.12
N PHE A 42 -17.98 2.54 7.93
CA PHE A 42 -16.96 1.53 7.63
C PHE A 42 -15.80 1.55 8.62
N TYR A 43 -15.33 2.75 8.97
CA TYR A 43 -14.23 2.92 9.93
C TYR A 43 -14.69 2.61 11.36
N ALA A 44 -15.83 3.15 11.79
CA ALA A 44 -16.40 2.94 13.11
C ALA A 44 -16.74 1.47 13.40
N TRP A 45 -17.05 0.66 12.36
CA TRP A 45 -17.30 -0.78 12.50
C TRP A 45 -16.13 -1.53 13.14
N GLY A 46 -14.89 -1.15 12.84
CA GLY A 46 -13.69 -1.77 13.43
C GLY A 46 -13.08 -0.97 14.58
N GLU A 47 -13.30 0.34 14.57
CA GLU A 47 -12.62 1.30 15.45
C GLU A 47 -13.58 2.38 16.00
N PRO A 48 -14.62 1.99 16.77
CA PRO A 48 -15.70 2.92 17.15
C PRO A 48 -15.23 4.14 17.95
N LYS A 49 -14.18 3.99 18.78
CA LYS A 49 -13.61 5.12 19.56
C LYS A 49 -12.65 5.97 18.72
N ASN A 50 -11.91 5.35 17.81
CA ASN A 50 -10.87 6.01 17.04
C ASN A 50 -11.43 6.84 15.86
N VAL A 51 -12.72 6.69 15.51
CA VAL A 51 -13.38 7.59 14.57
C VAL A 51 -13.37 9.05 15.08
N LEU A 52 -13.47 9.26 16.39
CA LEU A 52 -13.37 10.60 16.98
C LEU A 52 -11.99 11.22 16.82
N LEU A 53 -10.93 10.39 16.91
CA LEU A 53 -9.56 10.85 16.65
C LEU A 53 -9.38 11.30 15.20
N MET A 54 -9.93 10.53 14.24
CA MET A 54 -9.89 10.90 12.83
C MET A 54 -10.68 12.20 12.58
N LEU A 55 -11.85 12.35 13.17
CA LEU A 55 -12.66 13.58 13.06
C LEU A 55 -11.93 14.79 13.66
N LEU A 56 -11.27 14.62 14.83
CA LEU A 56 -10.44 15.66 15.43
C LEU A 56 -9.29 16.06 14.48
N SER A 57 -8.60 15.08 13.91
CA SER A 57 -7.52 15.32 12.93
C SER A 57 -8.04 16.11 11.71
N ILE A 58 -9.21 15.75 11.18
CA ILE A 58 -9.86 16.46 10.08
C ILE A 58 -10.17 17.90 10.48
N ALA A 59 -10.80 18.11 11.64
CA ALA A 59 -11.19 19.44 12.11
C ALA A 59 -9.98 20.37 12.32
N VAL A 60 -8.93 19.90 12.97
CA VAL A 60 -7.70 20.69 13.19
C VAL A 60 -7.07 21.09 11.85
N ASN A 61 -6.92 20.14 10.92
CA ASN A 61 -6.27 20.42 9.65
C ASN A 61 -7.17 21.23 8.69
N TYR A 62 -8.49 21.14 8.82
CA TYR A 62 -9.42 22.05 8.15
C TYR A 62 -9.20 23.50 8.60
N VAL A 63 -9.13 23.74 9.90
CA VAL A 63 -8.82 25.07 10.45
C VAL A 63 -7.44 25.54 9.99
N CYS A 64 -6.42 24.69 10.04
CA CYS A 64 -5.08 25.02 9.53
C CYS A 64 -5.13 25.41 8.05
N GLY A 65 -5.88 24.68 7.21
CA GLY A 65 -6.05 25.02 5.80
C GLY A 65 -6.69 26.39 5.60
N LEU A 66 -7.76 26.70 6.34
CA LEU A 66 -8.41 28.02 6.30
C LEU A 66 -7.48 29.16 6.76
N LEU A 67 -6.71 28.94 7.83
CA LEU A 67 -5.73 29.90 8.33
C LEU A 67 -4.60 30.14 7.33
N LEU A 68 -4.11 29.10 6.65
CA LEU A 68 -3.13 29.23 5.56
C LEU A 68 -3.66 30.12 4.44
N GLY A 69 -4.94 29.99 4.09
CA GLY A 69 -5.58 30.90 3.11
C GLY A 69 -5.76 32.31 3.63
N ARG A 70 -6.18 32.47 4.91
CA ARG A 70 -6.36 33.79 5.53
C ARG A 70 -5.07 34.58 5.65
N PHE A 71 -3.96 33.91 5.91
CA PHE A 71 -2.63 34.55 6.05
C PHE A 71 -1.82 34.52 4.75
N ASP A 72 -2.47 34.52 3.57
CA ASP A 72 -1.78 34.31 2.30
C ASP A 72 -0.65 35.33 2.02
N SER A 73 -0.77 36.57 2.50
CA SER A 73 0.26 37.61 2.41
C SER A 73 1.35 37.56 3.50
N ASP A 74 1.18 36.75 4.57
CA ASP A 74 2.10 36.71 5.71
C ASP A 74 2.79 35.33 5.81
N GLU A 75 3.95 35.22 5.15
CA GLU A 75 4.73 33.96 5.12
C GLU A 75 5.17 33.47 6.52
N LYS A 76 5.37 34.38 7.50
CA LYS A 76 5.73 33.96 8.87
C LYS A 76 4.57 33.25 9.54
N LYS A 77 3.36 33.81 9.48
CA LYS A 77 2.17 33.18 10.02
C LYS A 77 1.84 31.88 9.29
N ARG A 78 1.94 31.84 7.96
CA ARG A 78 1.77 30.60 7.17
C ARG A 78 2.71 29.50 7.65
N LYS A 79 3.99 29.83 7.86
CA LYS A 79 4.99 28.87 8.36
C LYS A 79 4.65 28.36 9.76
N VAL A 80 4.16 29.21 10.66
CA VAL A 80 3.71 28.81 12.00
C VAL A 80 2.54 27.83 11.90
N VAL A 81 1.51 28.14 11.10
CA VAL A 81 0.36 27.25 10.89
C VAL A 81 0.78 25.91 10.30
N LEU A 82 1.67 25.92 9.32
CA LEU A 82 2.20 24.66 8.75
C LEU A 82 2.86 23.80 9.84
N TRP A 83 3.78 24.39 10.62
CA TRP A 83 4.48 23.65 11.67
C TRP A 83 3.52 23.16 12.77
N ALA A 84 2.51 23.96 13.14
CA ALA A 84 1.47 23.53 14.07
C ALA A 84 0.73 22.29 13.56
N SER A 85 0.33 22.27 12.28
CA SER A 85 -0.28 21.11 11.63
C SER A 85 0.66 19.91 11.62
N VAL A 86 1.91 20.08 11.21
CA VAL A 86 2.90 18.98 11.13
C VAL A 86 3.17 18.39 12.51
N VAL A 87 3.41 19.24 13.52
CA VAL A 87 3.67 18.80 14.91
C VAL A 87 2.46 18.09 15.48
N PHE A 88 1.25 18.57 15.25
CA PHE A 88 0.02 17.92 15.69
C PHE A 88 -0.12 16.52 15.08
N ASN A 89 -0.01 16.40 13.75
CA ASN A 89 -0.20 15.13 13.05
C ASN A 89 0.92 14.11 13.38
N LEU A 90 2.18 14.54 13.40
CA LEU A 90 3.30 13.67 13.78
C LEU A 90 3.28 13.36 15.29
N GLY A 91 2.82 14.28 16.12
CA GLY A 91 2.63 14.05 17.56
C GLY A 91 1.59 12.98 17.84
N LEU A 92 0.45 12.99 17.16
CA LEU A 92 -0.55 11.92 17.26
C LEU A 92 0.03 10.58 16.78
N LEU A 93 0.72 10.57 15.64
CA LEU A 93 1.35 9.35 15.13
C LEU A 93 2.41 8.83 16.10
N PHE A 94 3.23 9.72 16.66
CA PHE A 94 4.23 9.38 17.67
C PHE A 94 3.59 8.75 18.92
N PHE A 95 2.54 9.37 19.46
CA PHE A 95 1.87 8.89 20.66
C PHE A 95 1.30 7.48 20.47
N PHE A 96 0.57 7.23 19.38
CA PHE A 96 -0.06 5.93 19.18
C PHE A 96 0.90 4.85 18.66
N LYS A 97 1.94 5.20 17.90
CA LYS A 97 2.79 4.21 17.24
C LYS A 97 4.15 4.03 17.91
N TYR A 98 4.77 5.10 18.41
CA TYR A 98 6.16 5.05 18.85
C TYR A 98 6.34 5.23 20.36
N PHE A 99 5.34 5.71 21.07
CA PHE A 99 5.46 6.01 22.49
C PHE A 99 5.92 4.79 23.29
N ASN A 100 5.28 3.63 23.12
CA ASN A 100 5.66 2.41 23.82
C ASN A 100 7.07 1.90 23.43
N PHE A 101 7.44 2.07 22.16
CA PHE A 101 8.76 1.69 21.68
C PHE A 101 9.87 2.54 22.31
N VAL A 102 9.68 3.86 22.39
CA VAL A 102 10.66 4.80 22.94
C VAL A 102 10.77 4.68 24.47
N THR A 103 9.64 4.41 25.13
CA THR A 103 9.61 4.25 26.59
C THR A 103 9.99 2.84 27.06
N GLY A 104 10.36 1.95 26.16
CA GLY A 104 10.77 0.57 26.52
C GLY A 104 9.67 -0.25 27.18
N GLY A 105 8.38 0.09 26.95
CA GLY A 105 7.25 -0.61 27.55
C GLY A 105 6.93 -0.22 29.00
N LEU A 106 7.45 0.91 29.49
CA LEU A 106 7.17 1.42 30.85
C LEU A 106 5.69 1.77 31.07
N PHE A 107 4.92 1.96 30.01
CA PHE A 107 3.50 2.30 30.06
C PHE A 107 2.65 1.20 29.44
N PRO A 108 1.34 1.11 29.78
CA PRO A 108 0.43 0.19 29.14
C PRO A 108 0.43 0.32 27.63
N VAL A 109 0.30 -0.81 26.93
CA VAL A 109 0.30 -0.82 25.47
C VAL A 109 -0.87 -0.01 24.91
N ILE A 110 -0.56 1.04 24.19
CA ILE A 110 -1.55 1.86 23.50
C ILE A 110 -1.92 1.16 22.17
N LYS A 111 -3.20 0.81 22.01
CA LYS A 111 -3.68 0.17 20.79
C LYS A 111 -3.56 1.15 19.61
N LEU A 112 -2.85 0.74 18.57
CA LEU A 112 -2.67 1.54 17.35
C LEU A 112 -4.01 1.64 16.59
N PRO A 113 -4.55 2.85 16.32
CA PRO A 113 -5.73 3.01 15.47
C PRO A 113 -5.45 2.55 14.05
N ILE A 114 -6.33 1.70 13.51
CA ILE A 114 -6.19 1.20 12.15
C ILE A 114 -6.17 2.37 11.16
N GLY A 115 -5.21 2.38 10.25
CA GLY A 115 -5.10 3.40 9.19
C GLY A 115 -4.52 4.75 9.65
N ILE A 116 -4.11 4.94 10.93
CA ILE A 116 -3.57 6.23 11.40
C ILE A 116 -2.38 6.69 10.56
N SER A 117 -1.49 5.80 10.17
CA SER A 117 -0.33 6.12 9.33
C SER A 117 -0.75 6.64 7.94
N PHE A 118 -1.83 6.09 7.37
CA PHE A 118 -2.35 6.48 6.05
C PHE A 118 -3.06 7.83 6.11
N PHE A 119 -4.07 7.99 6.97
CA PHE A 119 -4.81 9.25 7.03
C PHE A 119 -3.94 10.42 7.53
N THR A 120 -2.94 10.17 8.39
CA THR A 120 -1.97 11.20 8.78
C THR A 120 -1.20 11.72 7.56
N PHE A 121 -0.71 10.84 6.69
CA PHE A 121 0.00 11.24 5.47
C PHE A 121 -0.91 11.96 4.47
N GLN A 122 -2.16 11.51 4.32
CA GLN A 122 -3.16 12.19 3.49
C GLN A 122 -3.44 13.60 3.99
N ILE A 123 -3.71 13.76 5.29
CA ILE A 123 -3.97 15.06 5.91
C ILE A 123 -2.76 16.00 5.79
N MET A 124 -1.54 15.49 6.07
CA MET A 124 -0.33 16.28 5.93
C MET A 124 -0.10 16.73 4.49
N SER A 125 -0.40 15.87 3.49
CA SER A 125 -0.28 16.28 2.09
C SER A 125 -1.19 17.48 1.79
N TYR A 126 -2.44 17.49 2.29
CA TYR A 126 -3.36 18.62 2.12
C TYR A 126 -2.79 19.92 2.68
N THR A 127 -2.37 19.94 3.96
CA THR A 127 -1.87 21.17 4.59
C THR A 127 -0.56 21.67 3.96
N ILE A 128 0.32 20.75 3.56
CA ILE A 128 1.57 21.11 2.86
C ILE A 128 1.28 21.65 1.46
N ASP A 129 0.34 21.05 0.72
CA ASP A 129 -0.02 21.50 -0.64
C ASP A 129 -0.70 22.88 -0.61
N VAL A 130 -1.55 23.17 0.38
CA VAL A 130 -2.11 24.52 0.61
C VAL A 130 -1.00 25.52 0.97
N TYR A 131 -0.05 25.13 1.84
CA TYR A 131 1.09 26.00 2.16
C TYR A 131 1.93 26.32 0.92
N ARG A 132 2.15 25.34 0.04
CA ARG A 132 2.90 25.52 -1.22
C ARG A 132 2.10 26.28 -2.30
N ARG A 133 0.86 26.59 -2.06
CA ARG A 133 -0.07 27.17 -3.04
C ARG A 133 -0.29 26.26 -4.27
N SER A 134 -0.10 24.96 -4.10
CA SER A 134 -0.37 23.96 -5.14
C SER A 134 -1.86 23.65 -5.28
N VAL A 135 -2.61 23.88 -4.20
CA VAL A 135 -4.07 23.75 -4.13
C VAL A 135 -4.66 24.88 -3.28
N GLU A 136 -5.91 25.25 -3.57
CA GLU A 136 -6.65 26.21 -2.77
C GLU A 136 -7.10 25.60 -1.43
N PRO A 137 -7.22 26.42 -0.35
CA PRO A 137 -7.80 25.97 0.90
C PRO A 137 -9.23 25.44 0.71
N GLN A 138 -9.50 24.22 1.14
CA GLN A 138 -10.84 23.63 1.03
C GLN A 138 -11.81 24.32 1.99
N LYS A 139 -12.82 25.01 1.43
CA LYS A 139 -13.83 25.72 2.21
C LYS A 139 -14.97 24.82 2.71
N SER A 140 -15.09 23.61 2.22
CA SER A 140 -16.12 22.65 2.63
C SER A 140 -15.51 21.59 3.53
N LEU A 141 -15.87 21.61 4.82
CA LEU A 141 -15.49 20.58 5.78
C LEU A 141 -15.92 19.17 5.30
N LEU A 142 -17.11 19.07 4.68
CA LEU A 142 -17.63 17.81 4.15
C LEU A 142 -16.72 17.21 3.08
N LYS A 143 -16.22 18.02 2.14
CA LYS A 143 -15.31 17.54 1.09
C LYS A 143 -13.97 17.09 1.66
N LEU A 144 -13.42 17.83 2.62
CA LEU A 144 -12.18 17.45 3.29
C LEU A 144 -12.36 16.17 4.12
N ALA A 145 -13.47 16.09 4.87
CA ALA A 145 -13.79 14.89 5.65
C ALA A 145 -13.96 13.66 4.75
N LEU A 146 -14.68 13.81 3.63
CA LEU A 146 -14.82 12.73 2.65
C LEU A 146 -13.47 12.30 2.09
N TYR A 147 -12.61 13.25 1.70
CA TYR A 147 -11.27 12.91 1.19
C TYR A 147 -10.48 12.06 2.16
N ILE A 148 -10.45 12.44 3.44
CA ILE A 148 -9.65 11.74 4.45
C ILE A 148 -10.27 10.39 4.82
N SER A 149 -11.59 10.33 4.98
CA SER A 149 -12.28 9.13 5.47
C SER A 149 -12.66 8.13 4.38
N LEU A 150 -12.50 8.46 3.09
CA LEU A 150 -13.02 7.68 1.97
C LEU A 150 -12.57 6.21 2.04
N PHE A 151 -13.53 5.31 2.29
CA PHE A 151 -13.27 3.94 2.70
C PHE A 151 -12.39 3.12 1.74
N PRO A 152 -12.42 3.28 0.39
CA PRO A 152 -11.55 2.51 -0.48
C PRO A 152 -10.06 2.73 -0.23
N GLN A 153 -9.65 3.94 0.18
CA GLN A 153 -8.24 4.31 0.37
C GLN A 153 -7.78 4.31 1.83
N LEU A 154 -8.73 4.31 2.80
CA LEU A 154 -8.48 4.67 4.20
C LEU A 154 -7.52 3.73 4.93
N ILE A 155 -7.61 2.40 4.74
CA ILE A 155 -6.88 1.43 5.56
C ILE A 155 -5.53 1.05 4.96
N ALA A 156 -5.49 0.65 3.68
CA ALA A 156 -4.28 0.21 2.98
C ALA A 156 -4.39 0.39 1.45
N GLY A 157 -5.22 1.32 1.00
CA GLY A 157 -5.28 1.74 -0.40
C GLY A 157 -4.01 2.51 -0.82
N PRO A 158 -3.93 2.97 -2.07
CA PRO A 158 -2.92 3.95 -2.45
C PRO A 158 -3.00 5.18 -1.54
N ILE A 159 -1.86 5.73 -1.14
CA ILE A 159 -1.82 7.02 -0.42
C ILE A 159 -2.18 8.12 -1.42
N VAL A 160 -3.47 8.42 -1.50
CA VAL A 160 -4.01 9.43 -2.42
C VAL A 160 -3.75 10.80 -1.82
N ARG A 161 -3.06 11.70 -2.55
CA ARG A 161 -2.82 13.07 -2.12
C ARG A 161 -4.04 13.93 -2.46
N TYR A 162 -4.21 15.03 -1.73
CA TYR A 162 -5.36 15.92 -1.97
C TYR A 162 -5.39 16.46 -3.40
N ILE A 163 -4.25 16.86 -3.94
CA ILE A 163 -4.07 17.34 -5.31
C ILE A 163 -4.55 16.34 -6.38
N ASP A 164 -4.48 15.03 -6.09
CA ASP A 164 -4.87 13.97 -7.04
C ASP A 164 -6.40 13.82 -7.15
N VAL A 165 -7.17 14.25 -6.12
CA VAL A 165 -8.63 14.04 -6.05
C VAL A 165 -9.46 15.30 -5.86
N GLU A 166 -8.86 16.46 -5.63
CA GLU A 166 -9.55 17.73 -5.36
C GLU A 166 -10.69 18.00 -6.33
N LYS A 167 -10.40 17.91 -7.63
CA LYS A 167 -11.39 18.16 -8.70
C LYS A 167 -12.51 17.13 -8.69
N GLN A 168 -12.19 15.88 -8.34
CA GLN A 168 -13.14 14.77 -8.33
C GLN A 168 -14.13 14.84 -7.15
N LEU A 169 -13.80 15.58 -6.08
CA LEU A 169 -14.72 15.89 -4.99
C LEU A 169 -15.83 16.88 -5.42
N THR A 170 -15.59 17.63 -6.48
CA THR A 170 -16.54 18.61 -7.00
C THR A 170 -17.26 18.11 -8.24
N TYR A 171 -16.56 17.41 -9.12
CA TYR A 171 -17.11 16.84 -10.33
C TYR A 171 -16.48 15.48 -10.61
N ARG A 172 -17.29 14.46 -10.80
CA ARG A 172 -16.87 13.12 -11.23
C ARG A 172 -17.99 12.41 -11.97
N GLU A 173 -17.62 11.55 -12.91
CA GLU A 173 -18.56 10.77 -13.69
C GLU A 173 -18.49 9.28 -13.30
N CYS A 174 -19.68 8.71 -13.06
CA CYS A 174 -19.88 7.27 -12.92
C CYS A 174 -20.55 6.77 -14.20
N THR A 175 -19.75 6.33 -15.17
CA THR A 175 -20.29 5.70 -16.40
C THR A 175 -20.42 4.19 -16.19
N ALA A 176 -21.32 3.54 -16.94
CA ALA A 176 -21.48 2.09 -16.90
C ALA A 176 -20.17 1.36 -17.25
N GLU A 177 -19.42 1.88 -18.23
CA GLU A 177 -18.15 1.32 -18.63
C GLU A 177 -17.10 1.41 -17.51
N LYS A 178 -16.96 2.60 -16.88
CA LYS A 178 -16.03 2.81 -15.76
C LYS A 178 -16.37 1.90 -14.58
N THR A 179 -17.66 1.73 -14.31
CA THR A 179 -18.17 0.82 -13.28
C THR A 179 -17.82 -0.63 -13.59
N ALA A 180 -18.09 -1.10 -14.81
CA ALA A 180 -17.78 -2.47 -15.20
C ALA A 180 -16.27 -2.76 -15.15
N ARG A 181 -15.43 -1.84 -15.61
CA ARG A 181 -13.96 -1.91 -15.46
C ARG A 181 -13.54 -1.94 -13.98
N GLY A 182 -14.23 -1.17 -13.14
CA GLY A 182 -14.02 -1.17 -11.68
C GLY A 182 -14.37 -2.50 -11.05
N MET A 183 -15.49 -3.13 -11.43
CA MET A 183 -15.89 -4.46 -10.96
C MET A 183 -14.89 -5.54 -11.36
N ILE A 184 -14.45 -5.54 -12.63
CA ILE A 184 -13.43 -6.48 -13.12
C ILE A 184 -12.15 -6.33 -12.28
N ARG A 185 -11.69 -5.10 -12.06
CA ARG A 185 -10.47 -4.84 -11.30
C ARG A 185 -10.61 -5.25 -9.83
N PHE A 186 -11.74 -4.96 -9.21
CA PHE A 186 -12.04 -5.37 -7.84
C PHE A 186 -11.99 -6.89 -7.68
N SER A 187 -12.65 -7.63 -8.59
CA SER A 187 -12.68 -9.10 -8.55
C SER A 187 -11.29 -9.71 -8.74
N MET A 188 -10.48 -9.16 -9.64
CA MET A 188 -9.08 -9.57 -9.80
C MET A 188 -8.24 -9.28 -8.54
N GLY A 189 -8.45 -8.12 -7.91
CA GLY A 189 -7.81 -7.76 -6.64
C GLY A 189 -8.20 -8.70 -5.51
N LEU A 190 -9.48 -9.05 -5.41
CA LEU A 190 -9.98 -10.00 -4.43
C LEU A 190 -9.35 -11.39 -4.61
N ALA A 191 -9.24 -11.87 -5.86
CA ALA A 191 -8.59 -13.14 -6.17
C ALA A 191 -7.10 -13.15 -5.82
N LYS A 192 -6.37 -12.07 -6.11
CA LYS A 192 -4.98 -11.90 -5.67
C LYS A 192 -4.84 -12.05 -4.16
N LYS A 193 -5.75 -11.42 -3.39
CA LYS A 193 -5.74 -11.47 -1.93
C LYS A 193 -6.14 -12.84 -1.42
N VAL A 194 -7.29 -13.36 -1.85
CA VAL A 194 -7.92 -14.53 -1.22
C VAL A 194 -7.31 -15.84 -1.72
N ILE A 195 -7.11 -15.96 -3.02
CA ILE A 195 -6.63 -17.20 -3.62
C ILE A 195 -5.10 -17.28 -3.55
N VAL A 196 -4.40 -16.22 -3.96
CA VAL A 196 -2.94 -16.28 -4.07
C VAL A 196 -2.30 -15.96 -2.72
N SER A 197 -2.54 -14.75 -2.20
CA SER A 197 -1.83 -14.30 -0.99
C SER A 197 -2.11 -15.19 0.22
N ASN A 198 -3.37 -15.54 0.49
CA ASN A 198 -3.69 -16.38 1.66
C ASN A 198 -3.07 -17.78 1.56
N THR A 199 -3.01 -18.37 0.37
CA THR A 199 -2.40 -19.71 0.16
C THR A 199 -0.91 -19.68 0.45
N VAL A 200 -0.16 -18.74 -0.14
CA VAL A 200 1.29 -18.66 0.11
C VAL A 200 1.60 -18.14 1.51
N ALA A 201 0.68 -17.40 2.14
CA ALA A 201 0.80 -16.95 3.52
C ALA A 201 0.81 -18.11 4.51
N ALA A 202 -0.04 -19.12 4.31
CA ALA A 202 -0.11 -20.31 5.17
C ALA A 202 1.23 -21.05 5.17
N ILE A 203 1.89 -21.20 4.01
CA ILE A 203 3.21 -21.80 3.88
C ILE A 203 4.27 -20.93 4.58
N CYS A 204 4.28 -19.64 4.28
CA CYS A 204 5.19 -18.69 4.89
C CYS A 204 5.10 -18.71 6.42
N ASP A 205 3.88 -18.61 6.97
CA ASP A 205 3.66 -18.55 8.41
C ASP A 205 4.05 -19.88 9.09
N GLY A 206 3.85 -21.03 8.44
CA GLY A 206 4.33 -22.32 8.90
C GLY A 206 5.86 -22.39 9.02
N ILE A 207 6.58 -21.86 8.01
CA ILE A 207 8.04 -21.87 7.98
C ILE A 207 8.63 -20.85 8.97
N PHE A 208 8.17 -19.58 8.92
CA PHE A 208 8.67 -18.53 9.82
C PHE A 208 8.28 -18.74 11.29
N GLY A 209 7.18 -19.44 11.55
CA GLY A 209 6.72 -19.81 12.89
C GLY A 209 7.38 -21.04 13.48
N SER A 210 8.27 -21.73 12.73
CA SER A 210 8.98 -22.93 13.22
C SER A 210 9.87 -22.59 14.41
N THR A 211 9.76 -23.37 15.48
CA THR A 211 10.66 -23.31 16.64
C THR A 211 11.98 -24.04 16.40
N ASN A 212 11.99 -24.97 15.45
CA ASN A 212 13.16 -25.75 15.08
C ASN A 212 14.04 -24.98 14.08
N THR A 213 15.29 -25.41 13.93
CA THR A 213 16.20 -24.94 12.87
C THR A 213 15.61 -25.28 11.51
N VAL A 214 15.47 -24.26 10.65
CA VAL A 214 14.90 -24.41 9.33
C VAL A 214 16.01 -24.74 8.33
N PRO A 215 15.90 -25.83 7.54
CA PRO A 215 16.87 -26.14 6.48
C PRO A 215 16.96 -25.00 5.45
N ALA A 216 18.15 -24.75 4.91
CA ALA A 216 18.43 -23.61 4.03
C ALA A 216 17.43 -23.49 2.86
N PHE A 217 17.18 -24.60 2.13
CA PHE A 217 16.23 -24.57 1.03
C PHE A 217 14.79 -24.22 1.48
N THR A 218 14.36 -24.76 2.65
CA THR A 218 13.05 -24.44 3.25
C THR A 218 12.98 -22.96 3.64
N ALA A 219 14.07 -22.39 4.17
CA ALA A 219 14.11 -20.96 4.50
C ALA A 219 14.02 -20.09 3.24
N TRP A 220 14.65 -20.47 2.12
CA TRP A 220 14.44 -19.78 0.83
C TRP A 220 13.02 -19.91 0.32
N VAL A 221 12.37 -21.07 0.43
CA VAL A 221 10.95 -21.22 0.11
C VAL A 221 10.10 -20.29 0.96
N GLY A 222 10.35 -20.19 2.27
CA GLY A 222 9.63 -19.32 3.18
C GLY A 222 9.70 -17.85 2.77
N VAL A 223 10.89 -17.32 2.46
CA VAL A 223 11.05 -15.92 2.06
C VAL A 223 10.48 -15.64 0.66
N ILE A 224 10.52 -16.60 -0.27
CA ILE A 224 9.86 -16.47 -1.58
C ILE A 224 8.35 -16.44 -1.40
N CYS A 225 7.77 -17.34 -0.59
CA CYS A 225 6.36 -17.31 -0.26
C CYS A 225 5.96 -16.00 0.42
N TYR A 226 6.82 -15.46 1.31
CA TYR A 226 6.57 -14.13 1.89
C TYR A 226 6.59 -13.01 0.86
N ALA A 227 7.54 -13.03 -0.07
CA ALA A 227 7.60 -12.04 -1.15
C ALA A 227 6.34 -12.07 -2.03
N LEU A 228 5.83 -13.26 -2.34
CA LEU A 228 4.55 -13.42 -3.04
C LEU A 228 3.37 -12.96 -2.18
N GLN A 229 3.33 -13.34 -0.91
CA GLN A 229 2.29 -12.92 0.04
C GLN A 229 2.19 -11.40 0.11
N ILE A 230 3.27 -10.71 0.44
CA ILE A 230 3.24 -9.24 0.62
C ILE A 230 2.87 -8.52 -0.68
N TYR A 231 3.31 -9.02 -1.83
CA TYR A 231 2.96 -8.44 -3.12
C TYR A 231 1.49 -8.65 -3.47
N PHE A 232 0.97 -9.88 -3.38
CA PHE A 232 -0.40 -10.16 -3.76
C PHE A 232 -1.42 -9.69 -2.72
N ASP A 233 -1.07 -9.65 -1.43
CA ASP A 233 -1.90 -9.05 -0.39
C ASP A 233 -2.10 -7.56 -0.65
N PHE A 234 -1.01 -6.84 -0.82
CA PHE A 234 -1.06 -5.39 -0.95
C PHE A 234 -1.47 -4.92 -2.36
N SER A 235 -0.98 -5.55 -3.43
CA SER A 235 -1.45 -5.21 -4.78
C SER A 235 -2.92 -5.60 -4.97
N GLY A 236 -3.37 -6.70 -4.38
CA GLY A 236 -4.77 -7.09 -4.38
C GLY A 236 -5.67 -6.08 -3.68
N TYR A 237 -5.26 -5.61 -2.50
CA TYR A 237 -5.97 -4.56 -1.79
C TYR A 237 -5.99 -3.24 -2.59
N SER A 238 -4.86 -2.85 -3.18
CA SER A 238 -4.77 -1.66 -4.05
C SER A 238 -5.68 -1.78 -5.28
N ASP A 239 -5.74 -2.96 -5.91
CA ASP A 239 -6.64 -3.19 -7.05
C ASP A 239 -8.12 -3.13 -6.63
N MET A 240 -8.48 -3.68 -5.46
CA MET A 240 -9.83 -3.53 -4.91
C MET A 240 -10.15 -2.06 -4.65
N ALA A 241 -9.23 -1.30 -4.05
CA ALA A 241 -9.41 0.12 -3.77
C ALA A 241 -9.60 0.95 -5.05
N ILE A 242 -8.75 0.74 -6.06
CA ILE A 242 -8.86 1.43 -7.36
C ILE A 242 -10.13 1.00 -8.09
N GLY A 243 -10.48 -0.29 -8.04
CA GLY A 243 -11.73 -0.80 -8.60
C GLY A 243 -12.96 -0.13 -7.99
N MET A 244 -13.02 -0.01 -6.67
CA MET A 244 -14.08 0.73 -5.98
C MET A 244 -14.07 2.23 -6.31
N GLY A 245 -12.88 2.82 -6.41
CA GLY A 245 -12.73 4.19 -6.90
C GLY A 245 -13.45 4.37 -8.23
N HIS A 246 -13.15 3.53 -9.23
CA HIS A 246 -13.81 3.57 -10.54
C HIS A 246 -15.32 3.40 -10.46
N MET A 247 -15.83 2.45 -9.64
CA MET A 247 -17.26 2.28 -9.43
C MET A 247 -17.93 3.52 -8.83
N LEU A 248 -17.23 4.29 -8.00
CA LEU A 248 -17.69 5.52 -7.35
C LEU A 248 -17.36 6.80 -8.13
N GLY A 249 -16.71 6.67 -9.30
CA GLY A 249 -16.34 7.76 -10.18
C GLY A 249 -14.97 8.39 -9.90
N PHE A 250 -14.21 7.89 -8.93
CA PHE A 250 -12.86 8.34 -8.62
C PHE A 250 -11.80 7.59 -9.44
N ASP A 251 -10.69 8.28 -9.73
CA ASP A 251 -9.50 7.72 -10.34
C ASP A 251 -8.34 7.84 -9.33
N PHE A 252 -7.92 6.69 -8.79
CA PHE A 252 -6.77 6.62 -7.89
C PHE A 252 -5.52 6.20 -8.67
N LEU A 253 -4.35 6.59 -8.14
CA LEU A 253 -3.07 6.27 -8.73
C LEU A 253 -2.74 4.77 -8.59
N GLU A 254 -2.00 4.25 -9.59
CA GLU A 254 -1.43 2.91 -9.51
C GLU A 254 -0.40 2.82 -8.37
N ASN A 255 -0.44 1.71 -7.64
CA ASN A 255 0.46 1.50 -6.50
C ASN A 255 1.57 0.47 -6.79
N PHE A 256 1.37 -0.38 -7.79
CA PHE A 256 2.32 -1.43 -8.19
C PHE A 256 2.42 -1.56 -9.72
N ASN A 257 3.64 -1.83 -10.21
CA ASN A 257 3.89 -2.10 -11.62
C ASN A 257 4.91 -3.22 -11.78
N TYR A 258 4.52 -4.47 -11.49
CA TYR A 258 5.38 -5.66 -11.60
C TYR A 258 6.77 -5.47 -10.99
N PRO A 259 6.89 -5.22 -9.67
CA PRO A 259 8.15 -4.83 -9.04
C PRO A 259 9.23 -5.91 -9.11
N TYR A 260 8.84 -7.19 -9.13
CA TYR A 260 9.78 -8.31 -9.12
C TYR A 260 10.47 -8.63 -10.47
N VAL A 261 10.17 -7.87 -11.53
CA VAL A 261 10.95 -7.93 -12.78
C VAL A 261 12.09 -6.92 -12.83
N SER A 262 12.28 -6.13 -11.78
CA SER A 262 13.27 -5.05 -11.73
C SER A 262 14.70 -5.58 -11.78
N CYS A 263 15.56 -4.87 -12.50
CA CYS A 263 16.98 -5.18 -12.64
C CYS A 263 17.88 -4.23 -11.83
N SER A 264 17.30 -3.41 -10.94
CA SER A 264 18.00 -2.58 -9.96
C SER A 264 17.08 -2.26 -8.79
N VAL A 265 17.65 -1.96 -7.61
CA VAL A 265 16.89 -1.56 -6.42
C VAL A 265 16.18 -0.22 -6.67
N GLN A 266 16.80 0.68 -7.44
CA GLN A 266 16.17 1.92 -7.85
C GLN A 266 14.91 1.66 -8.72
N GLU A 267 14.96 0.72 -9.65
CA GLU A 267 13.82 0.34 -10.48
C GLU A 267 12.73 -0.32 -9.63
N PHE A 268 13.10 -1.20 -8.71
CA PHE A 268 12.18 -1.84 -7.79
C PHE A 268 11.33 -0.81 -7.04
N TRP A 269 11.93 0.23 -6.45
CA TRP A 269 11.21 1.28 -5.71
C TRP A 269 10.37 2.21 -6.60
N ARG A 270 10.62 2.26 -7.90
CA ARG A 270 9.74 2.94 -8.86
C ARG A 270 8.48 2.14 -9.20
N ARG A 271 8.50 0.83 -8.92
CA ARG A 271 7.44 -0.12 -9.24
C ARG A 271 6.70 -0.64 -8.01
N TRP A 272 7.31 -0.54 -6.83
CA TRP A 272 6.78 -0.97 -5.54
C TRP A 272 6.23 0.22 -4.77
N HIS A 273 4.98 0.10 -4.25
CA HIS A 273 4.31 1.10 -3.39
C HIS A 273 4.52 2.53 -3.88
N ILE A 274 4.13 2.76 -5.13
CA ILE A 274 4.42 4.00 -5.89
C ILE A 274 3.87 5.23 -5.15
N SER A 275 2.69 5.11 -4.54
CA SER A 275 2.06 6.20 -3.81
C SER A 275 2.88 6.65 -2.59
N LEU A 276 3.40 5.70 -1.78
CA LEU A 276 4.28 6.00 -0.64
C LEU A 276 5.61 6.59 -1.10
N SER A 277 6.23 5.99 -2.11
CA SER A 277 7.50 6.46 -2.68
C SER A 277 7.37 7.88 -3.22
N SER A 278 6.26 8.19 -3.89
CA SER A 278 5.94 9.54 -4.38
C SER A 278 5.72 10.51 -3.23
N TRP A 279 5.00 10.09 -2.17
CA TRP A 279 4.77 10.91 -0.99
C TRP A 279 6.10 11.29 -0.31
N PHE A 280 6.97 10.32 -0.01
CA PHE A 280 8.27 10.59 0.59
C PHE A 280 9.18 11.44 -0.30
N ARG A 281 9.13 11.23 -1.62
CA ARG A 281 9.86 12.08 -2.57
C ARG A 281 9.41 13.53 -2.47
N ASP A 282 8.10 13.77 -2.54
CA ASP A 282 7.55 15.12 -2.71
C ASP A 282 7.48 15.88 -1.37
N TYR A 283 7.25 15.20 -0.25
CA TYR A 283 7.08 15.85 1.05
C TYR A 283 8.27 15.72 2.00
N LEU A 284 9.26 14.85 1.71
CA LEU A 284 10.48 14.74 2.52
C LEU A 284 11.76 14.93 1.71
N TYR A 285 11.97 14.14 0.64
CA TYR A 285 13.23 14.17 -0.10
C TYR A 285 13.51 15.53 -0.76
N ILE A 286 12.52 16.07 -1.49
CA ILE A 286 12.64 17.38 -2.16
C ILE A 286 12.84 18.53 -1.15
N PRO A 287 12.08 18.65 -0.05
CA PRO A 287 12.31 19.65 1.00
C PRO A 287 13.70 19.59 1.65
N LEU A 288 14.26 18.39 1.83
CA LEU A 288 15.64 18.21 2.34
C LEU A 288 16.72 18.69 1.36
N GLY A 289 16.32 19.13 0.16
CA GLY A 289 17.21 19.60 -0.92
C GLY A 289 17.34 18.61 -2.10
N GLY A 290 16.77 17.41 -1.98
CA GLY A 290 16.79 16.41 -3.06
C GLY A 290 18.22 16.09 -3.51
N ASN A 291 18.46 16.20 -4.82
CA ASN A 291 19.77 16.01 -5.46
C ASN A 291 20.46 17.35 -5.84
N ARG A 292 19.89 18.49 -5.43
CA ARG A 292 20.36 19.83 -5.84
C ARG A 292 21.52 20.35 -5.01
N ARG A 293 21.78 19.79 -3.82
CA ARG A 293 22.78 20.27 -2.84
C ARG A 293 24.06 19.41 -2.81
N GLY A 294 24.44 18.83 -3.96
CA GLY A 294 25.64 18.01 -4.11
C GLY A 294 25.43 16.52 -3.78
N LYS A 295 26.45 15.70 -4.13
CA LYS A 295 26.36 14.22 -4.04
C LYS A 295 26.22 13.72 -2.61
N VAL A 296 27.06 14.22 -1.67
CA VAL A 296 27.03 13.77 -0.26
C VAL A 296 25.66 14.04 0.36
N ARG A 297 25.10 15.25 0.18
CA ARG A 297 23.77 15.57 0.68
C ARG A 297 22.69 14.69 0.08
N THR A 298 22.82 14.34 -1.19
CA THR A 298 21.89 13.40 -1.86
C THR A 298 21.89 12.02 -1.18
N TYR A 299 23.07 11.49 -0.82
CA TYR A 299 23.17 10.20 -0.14
C TYR A 299 22.58 10.25 1.27
N ILE A 300 22.88 11.30 2.03
CA ILE A 300 22.30 11.53 3.36
C ILE A 300 20.76 11.61 3.25
N ASN A 301 20.23 12.37 2.30
CA ASN A 301 18.79 12.50 2.08
C ASN A 301 18.13 11.14 1.78
N LEU A 302 18.78 10.28 0.99
CA LEU A 302 18.28 8.92 0.71
C LEU A 302 18.22 8.06 1.98
N ILE A 303 19.29 8.07 2.78
CA ILE A 303 19.32 7.31 4.04
C ILE A 303 18.24 7.83 4.99
N ILE A 304 18.07 9.14 5.14
CA ILE A 304 16.99 9.73 5.97
C ILE A 304 15.62 9.27 5.48
N VAL A 305 15.35 9.37 4.17
CA VAL A 305 14.05 8.96 3.60
C VAL A 305 13.77 7.48 3.87
N PHE A 306 14.76 6.61 3.66
CA PHE A 306 14.54 5.18 3.86
C PHE A 306 14.49 4.79 5.35
N ALA A 307 15.22 5.47 6.23
CA ALA A 307 15.05 5.31 7.68
C ALA A 307 13.64 5.72 8.13
N CYS A 308 13.13 6.87 7.62
CA CYS A 308 11.75 7.31 7.88
C CYS A 308 10.72 6.35 7.27
N THR A 309 11.00 5.76 6.10
CA THR A 309 10.12 4.74 5.49
C THR A 309 10.05 3.49 6.37
N GLY A 310 11.18 3.03 6.90
CA GLY A 310 11.22 1.91 7.84
C GLY A 310 10.42 2.21 9.12
N LEU A 311 10.65 3.36 9.74
CA LEU A 311 9.89 3.82 10.91
C LEU A 311 8.38 3.92 10.60
N TRP A 312 8.02 4.41 9.43
CA TRP A 312 6.60 4.52 9.04
C TRP A 312 5.90 3.15 9.02
N HIS A 313 6.60 2.09 8.64
CA HIS A 313 6.04 0.73 8.66
C HIS A 313 5.85 0.20 10.09
N GLY A 314 6.77 0.43 11.02
CA GLY A 314 6.58 -0.08 12.38
C GLY A 314 7.62 0.42 13.38
N ALA A 315 7.23 0.40 14.65
CA ALA A 315 8.06 0.77 15.78
C ALA A 315 8.93 -0.43 16.23
N SER A 316 9.84 -0.88 15.36
CA SER A 316 10.82 -1.91 15.71
C SER A 316 12.16 -1.67 15.01
N PHE A 317 13.23 -2.20 15.58
CA PHE A 317 14.57 -2.14 14.98
C PHE A 317 14.64 -2.90 13.65
N SER A 318 13.85 -3.97 13.46
CA SER A 318 13.80 -4.73 12.22
C SER A 318 13.34 -3.85 11.05
N PHE A 319 12.32 -3.01 11.24
CA PHE A 319 11.85 -2.07 10.22
C PHE A 319 12.87 -0.97 9.92
N ILE A 320 13.58 -0.46 10.94
CA ILE A 320 14.64 0.54 10.75
C ILE A 320 15.77 -0.07 9.90
N VAL A 321 16.21 -1.30 10.24
CA VAL A 321 17.25 -2.01 9.50
C VAL A 321 16.79 -2.31 8.08
N TRP A 322 15.53 -2.73 7.87
CA TRP A 322 14.95 -2.90 6.54
C TRP A 322 15.03 -1.62 5.69
N GLY A 323 14.64 -0.49 6.25
CA GLY A 323 14.73 0.79 5.56
C GLY A 323 16.18 1.17 5.23
N LEU A 324 17.09 1.09 6.21
CA LEU A 324 18.50 1.37 6.00
C LEU A 324 19.17 0.44 4.99
N TRP A 325 18.79 -0.84 4.96
CA TRP A 325 19.21 -1.82 3.96
C TRP A 325 18.92 -1.33 2.53
N HIS A 326 17.68 -0.98 2.26
CA HIS A 326 17.31 -0.46 0.95
C HIS A 326 17.96 0.89 0.64
N GLY A 327 18.06 1.78 1.62
CA GLY A 327 18.76 3.05 1.50
C GLY A 327 20.24 2.87 1.13
N LEU A 328 20.92 1.91 1.75
CA LEU A 328 22.32 1.57 1.47
C LEU A 328 22.50 1.12 0.00
N PHE A 329 21.68 0.18 -0.47
CA PHE A 329 21.79 -0.30 -1.86
C PHE A 329 21.46 0.78 -2.90
N LEU A 330 20.55 1.69 -2.60
CA LEU A 330 20.31 2.85 -3.47
C LEU A 330 21.52 3.80 -3.52
N VAL A 331 22.23 3.97 -2.42
CA VAL A 331 23.47 4.75 -2.40
C VAL A 331 24.56 4.03 -3.20
N ILE A 332 24.74 2.72 -3.01
CA ILE A 332 25.72 1.90 -3.76
C ILE A 332 25.43 1.99 -5.28
N GLU A 333 24.17 1.84 -5.70
CA GLU A 333 23.80 2.00 -7.11
C GLU A 333 24.16 3.40 -7.64
N ARG A 334 23.94 4.45 -6.86
CA ARG A 334 24.26 5.82 -7.25
C ARG A 334 25.75 6.14 -7.24
N LEU A 335 26.55 5.46 -6.43
CA LEU A 335 28.01 5.59 -6.44
C LEU A 335 28.67 5.06 -7.71
N GLY A 336 27.92 4.36 -8.55
CA GLY A 336 28.37 3.88 -9.86
C GLY A 336 28.05 2.42 -10.15
N PHE A 337 27.65 1.65 -9.14
CA PHE A 337 27.34 0.22 -9.31
C PHE A 337 26.21 -0.01 -10.34
N LYS A 338 25.22 0.90 -10.41
CA LYS A 338 24.20 0.82 -11.46
C LYS A 338 24.78 0.84 -12.88
N LYS A 339 25.82 1.67 -13.12
CA LYS A 339 26.49 1.70 -14.44
C LYS A 339 27.20 0.38 -14.75
N ALA A 340 27.69 -0.32 -13.75
CA ALA A 340 28.24 -1.66 -13.92
C ALA A 340 27.15 -2.68 -14.25
N LEU A 341 26.03 -2.66 -13.51
CA LEU A 341 24.86 -3.52 -13.79
C LEU A 341 24.30 -3.29 -15.21
N ASP A 342 24.23 -2.04 -15.67
CA ASP A 342 23.70 -1.71 -17.00
C ASP A 342 24.58 -2.28 -18.17
N LYS A 343 25.84 -2.65 -17.89
CA LYS A 343 26.74 -3.31 -18.83
C LYS A 343 26.61 -4.83 -18.85
N LEU A 344 25.98 -5.41 -17.83
CA LEU A 344 25.79 -6.84 -17.66
C LEU A 344 24.45 -7.31 -18.28
N PRO A 345 24.30 -8.60 -18.61
CA PRO A 345 23.02 -9.17 -18.98
C PRO A 345 21.94 -8.87 -17.95
N LYS A 346 20.74 -8.50 -18.39
CA LYS A 346 19.63 -8.10 -17.51
C LYS A 346 19.32 -9.09 -16.39
N PHE A 347 19.51 -10.39 -16.63
CA PHE A 347 19.24 -11.42 -15.63
C PHE A 347 20.18 -11.30 -14.42
N ILE A 348 21.41 -10.80 -14.57
CA ILE A 348 22.36 -10.59 -13.46
C ILE A 348 21.84 -9.42 -12.57
N GLY A 349 21.40 -8.33 -13.19
CA GLY A 349 20.76 -7.23 -12.47
C GLY A 349 19.48 -7.68 -11.75
N TRP A 350 18.71 -8.58 -12.37
CA TRP A 350 17.53 -9.16 -11.76
C TRP A 350 17.89 -10.04 -10.53
N ILE A 351 18.85 -10.94 -10.65
CA ILE A 351 19.32 -11.76 -9.51
C ILE A 351 19.79 -10.89 -8.36
N TYR A 352 20.65 -9.89 -8.65
CA TYR A 352 21.12 -8.93 -7.64
C TYR A 352 19.94 -8.24 -6.94
N THR A 353 18.99 -7.72 -7.71
CA THR A 353 17.83 -7.00 -7.16
C THR A 353 16.98 -7.92 -6.30
N MET A 354 16.69 -9.13 -6.78
CA MET A 354 15.89 -10.11 -6.04
C MET A 354 16.57 -10.54 -4.74
N LEU A 355 17.88 -10.77 -4.73
CA LEU A 355 18.63 -11.08 -3.50
C LEU A 355 18.52 -9.94 -2.48
N VAL A 356 18.75 -8.70 -2.90
CA VAL A 356 18.62 -7.53 -2.01
C VAL A 356 17.20 -7.42 -1.46
N VAL A 357 16.19 -7.61 -2.29
CA VAL A 357 14.78 -7.51 -1.89
C VAL A 357 14.37 -8.65 -0.96
N LEU A 358 14.75 -9.89 -1.26
CA LEU A 358 14.41 -11.05 -0.43
C LEU A 358 15.06 -10.98 0.96
N VAL A 359 16.35 -10.59 1.04
CA VAL A 359 16.99 -10.31 2.33
C VAL A 359 16.28 -9.19 3.08
N GLY A 360 15.89 -8.13 2.37
CA GLY A 360 15.07 -7.05 2.93
C GLY A 360 13.76 -7.58 3.52
N TRP A 361 13.09 -8.49 2.81
CA TRP A 361 11.82 -9.07 3.28
C TRP A 361 11.97 -9.92 4.54
N VAL A 362 13.14 -10.53 4.80
CA VAL A 362 13.39 -11.21 6.09
C VAL A 362 13.35 -10.23 7.25
N PHE A 363 14.01 -9.05 7.12
CA PHE A 363 13.94 -8.01 8.15
C PHE A 363 12.51 -7.49 8.34
N PHE A 364 11.75 -7.38 7.27
CA PHE A 364 10.37 -6.89 7.31
C PHE A 364 9.39 -7.89 7.94
N ARG A 365 9.62 -9.22 7.74
CA ARG A 365 8.75 -10.28 8.24
C ARG A 365 9.01 -10.63 9.69
N ALA A 366 10.26 -10.59 10.12
CA ALA A 366 10.68 -11.04 11.43
C ALA A 366 10.21 -10.07 12.53
N ASP A 367 9.70 -10.62 13.63
CA ASP A 367 9.20 -9.84 14.75
C ASP A 367 10.33 -9.09 15.50
N THR A 368 11.53 -9.64 15.51
CA THR A 368 12.71 -9.04 16.13
C THR A 368 13.94 -9.09 15.23
N LEU A 369 14.89 -8.19 15.45
CA LEU A 369 16.16 -8.20 14.71
C LEU A 369 16.93 -9.50 14.93
N SER A 370 16.92 -10.05 16.14
CA SER A 370 17.57 -11.34 16.45
C SER A 370 16.94 -12.48 15.64
N ALA A 371 15.61 -12.55 15.54
CA ALA A 371 14.92 -13.52 14.72
C ALA A 371 15.26 -13.37 13.22
N ALA A 372 15.37 -12.13 12.74
CA ALA A 372 15.79 -11.88 11.35
C ALA A 372 17.22 -12.39 11.10
N MET A 373 18.15 -12.11 11.99
CA MET A 373 19.54 -12.56 11.87
C MET A 373 19.67 -14.08 11.94
N LYS A 374 18.92 -14.73 12.84
CA LYS A 374 18.83 -16.18 12.91
C LYS A 374 18.34 -16.76 11.59
N TYR A 375 17.24 -16.26 11.07
CA TYR A 375 16.66 -16.74 9.81
C TYR A 375 17.60 -16.54 8.60
N LEU A 376 18.30 -15.40 8.53
CA LEU A 376 19.34 -15.19 7.53
C LEU A 376 20.49 -16.21 7.68
N GLY A 377 20.92 -16.52 8.89
CA GLY A 377 21.90 -17.59 9.15
C GLY A 377 21.41 -18.94 8.62
N GLU A 378 20.16 -19.29 8.82
CA GLU A 378 19.55 -20.51 8.30
C GLU A 378 19.51 -20.52 6.76
N MET A 379 19.12 -19.42 6.10
CA MET A 379 19.10 -19.29 4.64
C MET A 379 20.47 -19.56 3.99
N PHE A 380 21.56 -19.21 4.65
CA PHE A 380 22.93 -19.36 4.15
C PHE A 380 23.72 -20.49 4.81
N SER A 381 23.06 -21.37 5.60
CA SER A 381 23.71 -22.50 6.30
C SER A 381 24.09 -23.68 5.40
N PHE A 382 23.59 -23.72 4.15
CA PHE A 382 23.71 -24.82 3.21
C PHE A 382 23.25 -26.18 3.79
N SER A 383 22.42 -26.18 4.82
CA SER A 383 21.85 -27.36 5.46
C SER A 383 20.57 -27.85 4.78
N GLY A 384 20.32 -29.15 4.81
CA GLY A 384 19.10 -29.77 4.29
C GLY A 384 19.03 -29.88 2.77
N GLY A 385 18.07 -30.68 2.27
CA GLY A 385 17.85 -30.93 0.84
C GLY A 385 16.61 -30.22 0.30
N VAL A 386 16.48 -30.22 -1.04
CA VAL A 386 15.33 -29.66 -1.77
C VAL A 386 14.00 -30.30 -1.34
N ALA A 387 14.02 -31.62 -1.03
CA ALA A 387 12.82 -32.34 -0.59
C ALA A 387 12.14 -31.72 0.64
N ASN A 388 12.92 -31.18 1.61
CA ASN A 388 12.38 -30.55 2.81
C ASN A 388 11.56 -29.28 2.49
N GLY A 389 12.01 -28.49 1.52
CA GLY A 389 11.28 -27.33 1.06
C GLY A 389 10.05 -27.69 0.23
N MET A 390 10.16 -28.69 -0.62
CA MET A 390 9.03 -29.15 -1.44
C MET A 390 7.92 -29.79 -0.61
N ALA A 391 8.24 -30.43 0.51
CA ALA A 391 7.27 -31.00 1.45
C ALA A 391 6.35 -29.96 2.12
N GLN A 392 6.64 -28.66 1.96
CA GLN A 392 5.76 -27.58 2.46
C GLN A 392 4.54 -27.33 1.56
N PHE A 393 4.49 -27.94 0.37
CA PHE A 393 3.42 -27.75 -0.59
C PHE A 393 2.54 -29.01 -0.71
N ASP A 394 1.22 -28.80 -0.74
CA ASP A 394 0.31 -29.70 -1.37
C ASP A 394 0.18 -29.38 -2.88
N ASN A 395 -0.55 -30.20 -3.63
CA ASN A 395 -0.70 -30.02 -5.08
C ASN A 395 -1.32 -28.67 -5.44
N LEU A 396 -2.32 -28.22 -4.67
CA LEU A 396 -3.03 -26.98 -4.94
C LEU A 396 -2.15 -25.75 -4.65
N SER A 397 -1.52 -25.73 -3.49
CA SER A 397 -0.64 -24.62 -3.09
C SER A 397 0.60 -24.52 -3.99
N PHE A 398 1.12 -25.64 -4.48
CA PHE A 398 2.19 -25.66 -5.47
C PHE A 398 1.76 -25.00 -6.79
N ILE A 399 0.60 -25.41 -7.34
CA ILE A 399 0.06 -24.83 -8.58
C ILE A 399 -0.18 -23.33 -8.41
N ILE A 400 -0.82 -22.92 -7.30
CA ILE A 400 -1.09 -21.50 -7.03
C ILE A 400 0.22 -20.71 -6.92
N THR A 401 1.26 -21.26 -6.29
CA THR A 401 2.57 -20.60 -6.16
C THR A 401 3.25 -20.44 -7.53
N VAL A 402 3.21 -21.44 -8.40
CA VAL A 402 3.72 -21.33 -9.77
C VAL A 402 2.97 -20.26 -10.56
N ILE A 403 1.63 -20.25 -10.49
CA ILE A 403 0.81 -19.21 -11.12
C ILE A 403 1.17 -17.83 -10.56
N ALA A 404 1.37 -17.70 -9.25
CA ALA A 404 1.77 -16.45 -8.61
C ALA A 404 3.11 -15.92 -9.16
N ILE A 405 4.11 -16.78 -9.32
CA ILE A 405 5.41 -16.41 -9.91
C ILE A 405 5.22 -15.88 -11.34
N ILE A 406 4.41 -16.54 -12.16
CA ILE A 406 4.10 -16.10 -13.54
C ILE A 406 3.39 -14.72 -13.50
N LEU A 407 2.43 -14.54 -12.61
CA LEU A 407 1.68 -13.29 -12.45
C LEU A 407 2.52 -12.13 -11.88
N CYS A 408 3.69 -12.38 -11.32
CA CYS A 408 4.67 -11.33 -10.99
C CYS A 408 5.29 -10.69 -12.24
N THR A 409 5.11 -11.28 -13.43
CA THR A 409 5.58 -10.76 -14.70
C THR A 409 4.45 -10.10 -15.49
N PRO A 410 4.73 -9.19 -16.46
CA PRO A 410 3.71 -8.48 -17.23
C PRO A 410 3.05 -9.33 -18.33
N VAL A 411 3.01 -10.67 -18.19
CA VAL A 411 2.42 -11.59 -19.17
C VAL A 411 0.97 -11.23 -19.49
N TYR A 412 0.16 -10.95 -18.44
CA TYR A 412 -1.23 -10.54 -18.63
C TYR A 412 -1.36 -9.27 -19.50
N GLN A 413 -0.56 -8.24 -19.20
CA GLN A 413 -0.60 -6.99 -19.96
C GLN A 413 -0.10 -7.19 -21.42
N PHE A 414 0.91 -8.03 -21.60
CA PHE A 414 1.41 -8.36 -22.93
C PHE A 414 0.36 -9.07 -23.78
N LEU A 415 -0.33 -10.07 -23.22
CA LEU A 415 -1.39 -10.81 -23.91
C LEU A 415 -2.58 -9.89 -24.22
N LYS A 416 -3.01 -9.11 -23.23
CA LYS A 416 -4.07 -8.11 -23.38
C LYS A 416 -3.73 -7.09 -24.46
N GLY A 417 -2.52 -6.52 -24.45
CA GLY A 417 -2.08 -5.54 -25.44
C GLY A 417 -2.00 -6.10 -26.86
N LYS A 418 -1.70 -7.41 -27.02
CA LYS A 418 -1.79 -8.07 -28.33
C LYS A 418 -3.25 -8.18 -28.82
N LEU A 419 -4.16 -8.50 -27.90
CA LEU A 419 -5.58 -8.67 -28.22
C LEU A 419 -6.25 -7.32 -28.55
N GLU A 420 -5.89 -6.25 -27.83
CA GLU A 420 -6.49 -4.91 -27.96
C GLU A 420 -6.03 -4.10 -29.20
N LYS A 421 -5.28 -4.69 -30.13
CA LYS A 421 -4.82 -4.00 -31.35
C LYS A 421 -5.94 -3.62 -32.32
N THR A 422 -7.09 -4.27 -32.26
CA THR A 422 -8.26 -4.01 -33.08
C THR A 422 -9.47 -3.68 -32.23
N GLU A 423 -10.47 -3.00 -32.77
CA GLU A 423 -11.72 -2.69 -32.07
C GLU A 423 -12.48 -3.95 -31.65
N VAL A 424 -12.49 -4.98 -32.49
CA VAL A 424 -13.05 -6.31 -32.16
C VAL A 424 -12.25 -6.94 -31.03
N GLY A 425 -10.94 -6.84 -31.05
CA GLY A 425 -10.06 -7.34 -30.01
C GLY A 425 -10.25 -6.62 -28.68
N LYS A 426 -10.49 -5.32 -28.66
CA LYS A 426 -10.82 -4.56 -27.43
C LYS A 426 -12.11 -5.07 -26.79
N LYS A 427 -13.16 -5.29 -27.59
CA LYS A 427 -14.43 -5.87 -27.10
C LYS A 427 -14.23 -7.29 -26.60
N ALA A 428 -13.48 -8.13 -27.33
CA ALA A 428 -13.16 -9.48 -26.90
C ALA A 428 -12.36 -9.49 -25.58
N ALA A 429 -11.33 -8.64 -25.44
CA ALA A 429 -10.55 -8.50 -24.22
C ALA A 429 -11.42 -8.09 -23.01
N PHE A 430 -12.38 -7.19 -23.22
CA PHE A 430 -13.33 -6.79 -22.19
C PHE A 430 -14.24 -7.95 -21.76
N VAL A 431 -14.83 -8.69 -22.72
CA VAL A 431 -15.71 -9.84 -22.42
C VAL A 431 -14.92 -10.95 -21.72
N ILE A 432 -13.74 -11.32 -22.22
CA ILE A 432 -12.87 -12.32 -21.58
C ILE A 432 -12.52 -11.86 -20.17
N GLY A 433 -12.14 -10.59 -20.00
CA GLY A 433 -11.84 -10.01 -18.69
C GLY A 433 -13.03 -10.08 -17.73
N ALA A 434 -14.25 -9.82 -18.19
CA ALA A 434 -15.47 -9.90 -17.40
C ALA A 434 -15.79 -11.35 -16.97
N VAL A 435 -15.69 -12.30 -17.90
CA VAL A 435 -15.93 -13.75 -17.62
C VAL A 435 -14.91 -14.27 -16.60
N LEU A 436 -13.62 -13.97 -16.82
CA LEU A 436 -12.55 -14.36 -15.88
C LEU A 436 -12.75 -13.73 -14.51
N ALA A 437 -13.07 -12.42 -14.44
CA ALA A 437 -13.31 -11.72 -13.19
C ALA A 437 -14.50 -12.29 -12.42
N THR A 438 -15.57 -12.67 -13.11
CA THR A 438 -16.73 -13.33 -12.50
C THR A 438 -16.36 -14.71 -11.94
N GLY A 439 -15.66 -15.53 -12.72
CA GLY A 439 -15.17 -16.83 -12.25
C GLY A 439 -14.24 -16.72 -11.04
N LEU A 440 -13.30 -15.77 -11.09
CA LEU A 440 -12.36 -15.48 -9.98
C LEU A 440 -13.08 -14.94 -8.74
N PHE A 441 -14.14 -14.14 -8.91
CA PHE A 441 -14.94 -13.65 -7.80
C PHE A 441 -15.66 -14.83 -7.11
N ILE A 442 -16.33 -15.70 -7.87
CA ILE A 442 -17.02 -16.89 -7.34
C ILE A 442 -16.01 -17.79 -6.62
N LEU A 443 -14.87 -18.08 -7.23
CA LEU A 443 -13.81 -18.88 -6.63
C LEU A 443 -13.27 -18.24 -5.34
N SER A 444 -13.09 -16.93 -5.32
CA SER A 444 -12.68 -16.21 -4.11
C SER A 444 -13.70 -16.34 -2.97
N VAL A 445 -14.99 -16.29 -3.28
CA VAL A 445 -16.06 -16.52 -2.29
C VAL A 445 -16.00 -17.93 -1.73
N ILE A 446 -15.78 -18.94 -2.58
CA ILE A 446 -15.61 -20.34 -2.14
C ILE A 446 -14.41 -20.48 -1.19
N PHE A 447 -13.27 -19.88 -1.52
CA PHE A 447 -12.09 -19.88 -0.66
C PHE A 447 -12.34 -19.16 0.67
N LEU A 448 -13.09 -18.05 0.67
CA LEU A 448 -13.42 -17.30 1.89
C LEU A 448 -14.38 -18.08 2.82
N THR A 449 -15.26 -18.87 2.27
CA THR A 449 -16.19 -19.68 3.07
C THR A 449 -15.57 -20.99 3.56
N GLY A 450 -14.61 -21.53 2.80
CA GLY A 450 -13.91 -22.76 3.12
C GLY A 450 -12.76 -22.63 4.12
N SER A 451 -12.23 -21.41 4.34
CA SER A 451 -11.10 -21.18 5.23
C SER A 451 -11.34 -19.97 6.13
N GLY A 452 -11.18 -20.15 7.45
CA GLY A 452 -11.18 -19.05 8.42
C GLY A 452 -9.87 -18.23 8.40
N TYR A 453 -8.86 -18.67 7.64
CA TYR A 453 -7.56 -18.02 7.55
C TYR A 453 -7.58 -16.91 6.49
N ASN A 454 -7.62 -15.66 6.96
CA ASN A 454 -7.63 -14.48 6.09
C ASN A 454 -6.75 -13.36 6.69
N PRO A 455 -5.43 -13.59 6.78
CA PRO A 455 -4.52 -12.60 7.34
C PRO A 455 -4.48 -11.36 6.45
N PHE A 456 -4.29 -10.19 7.08
CA PHE A 456 -4.03 -8.96 6.35
C PHE A 456 -2.73 -8.36 6.89
N ILE A 457 -1.75 -8.23 6.02
CA ILE A 457 -0.37 -7.93 6.42
C ILE A 457 -0.26 -6.56 7.12
N TYR A 458 -1.08 -5.59 6.71
CA TYR A 458 -1.10 -4.24 7.28
C TYR A 458 -1.69 -4.13 8.69
N PHE A 459 -2.33 -5.17 9.23
CA PHE A 459 -2.74 -5.17 10.64
C PHE A 459 -1.60 -5.51 11.61
N ARG A 460 -0.42 -5.82 11.08
CA ARG A 460 0.79 -6.07 11.88
C ARG A 460 1.61 -4.80 12.17
N PHE A 461 1.32 -3.68 11.47
CA PHE A 461 2.17 -2.49 11.50
C PHE A 461 1.46 -1.29 12.11
#